data_c0d356a8b10807b59d365331c586ee4e
#
_entry.id   c0d356a8b10807b59d365331c586ee4e
#
_cell.length_a   1.000
_cell.length_b   1.000
_cell.length_c   1.000
_cell.angle_alpha   90.00
_cell.angle_beta   90.00
_cell.angle_gamma   90.00
#
_symmetry.space_group_name_H-M   'P 1'
#
loop_
_entity.id
_entity.type
_entity.pdbx_description
1 polymer ?
#
loop_
_entity_poly.entity_id
_entity_poly.type
_entity_poly.pdbx_seq_one_letter_code
_entity_poly.pdbx_strand_id
1 'polypeptide(L)'
;MENTAQTHKPKNTKFVFILTAIIILGGGFGIYKYLHSQTHETTDDAQIERNLNPIIPRVGGYVDRVYVHDNQMVKKGDTLFTIQPVDYQVKVEEAKAALLAAESSYEVAKADVNAASANVAISDATIQSNTGTIEAAEIRLQQATNDFNRYANLYKNHSITKQQYEQALTSRLEAEKQVEVLKQQRRASSSQKNAVVSKTDVASKQTEVAHANVERAKATLKAAELNLSYATVVAAVDGQVSNIKLQPGQLVNAGQSMFYIINNTETWVVANFKETQLNKIRPGQLVEIKVDAYPDDVIEGQVESFSPATGSKFALLPPDNATGNFVKTVQRLPVKITLTEHNKPEIIAMLRPGMNVDVDVHTK
;
A
#
# COMPACT_ATOMS: atom_id res chain seq x y z
N MET A 1 -52.21 31.75 -98.60
CA MET A 1 -52.93 30.75 -97.81
C MET A 1 -51.98 29.57 -97.55
N GLU A 2 -51.27 29.59 -96.42
CA GLU A 2 -50.32 28.55 -96.14
C GLU A 2 -50.66 27.96 -94.79
N ASN A 3 -51.03 26.68 -94.83
CA ASN A 3 -51.61 25.94 -93.71
C ASN A 3 -50.48 25.22 -92.97
N THR A 4 -50.05 25.74 -91.82
CA THR A 4 -49.03 25.11 -91.00
C THR A 4 -49.66 24.03 -90.10
N ALA A 5 -49.42 22.77 -90.47
CA ALA A 5 -49.80 21.59 -89.67
C ALA A 5 -48.91 21.44 -88.46
N GLN A 6 -49.50 21.56 -87.25
CA GLN A 6 -48.84 21.21 -85.97
C GLN A 6 -48.72 19.68 -85.85
N THR A 7 -47.49 19.16 -85.85
CA THR A 7 -47.21 17.75 -85.54
C THR A 7 -47.23 17.51 -84.05
N HIS A 8 -48.24 16.85 -83.57
CA HIS A 8 -48.29 16.27 -82.17
C HIS A 8 -47.29 15.12 -82.04
N LYS A 9 -46.21 15.33 -81.32
CA LYS A 9 -45.33 14.24 -80.90
C LYS A 9 -46.05 13.34 -79.86
N PRO A 10 -46.05 11.99 -80.08
CA PRO A 10 -46.69 11.10 -79.10
C PRO A 10 -45.96 11.18 -77.72
N LYS A 11 -46.69 11.48 -76.65
CA LYS A 11 -46.17 11.40 -75.32
C LYS A 11 -45.80 9.96 -74.96
N ASN A 12 -44.54 9.70 -74.75
CA ASN A 12 -43.98 8.39 -74.40
C ASN A 12 -44.43 8.04 -73.00
N THR A 13 -45.64 7.57 -72.79
CA THR A 13 -46.28 7.22 -71.49
C THR A 13 -45.43 6.21 -70.69
N LYS A 14 -44.72 5.32 -71.38
CA LYS A 14 -43.80 4.37 -70.72
C LYS A 14 -42.63 5.08 -70.06
N PHE A 15 -42.09 6.15 -70.64
CA PHE A 15 -41.02 6.94 -70.08
C PHE A 15 -41.50 7.71 -68.87
N VAL A 16 -42.74 8.25 -68.86
CA VAL A 16 -43.32 8.93 -67.70
C VAL A 16 -43.56 7.96 -66.52
N PHE A 17 -44.04 6.71 -66.81
CA PHE A 17 -44.19 5.69 -65.83
C PHE A 17 -42.87 5.24 -65.21
N ILE A 18 -41.81 5.05 -65.91
CA ILE A 18 -40.47 4.73 -65.41
C ILE A 18 -39.91 5.88 -64.64
N LEU A 19 -40.05 7.12 -65.05
CA LEU A 19 -39.58 8.29 -64.32
C LEU A 19 -40.31 8.46 -62.97
N THR A 20 -41.62 8.28 -62.96
CA THR A 20 -42.41 8.33 -61.66
C THR A 20 -42.07 7.18 -60.76
N ALA A 21 -41.82 5.97 -61.25
CA ALA A 21 -41.36 4.86 -60.42
C ALA A 21 -39.98 5.14 -59.78
N ILE A 22 -39.02 5.70 -60.52
CA ILE A 22 -37.71 6.11 -60.05
C ILE A 22 -37.83 7.21 -58.98
N ILE A 23 -38.71 8.21 -59.18
CA ILE A 23 -38.94 9.29 -58.20
C ILE A 23 -39.59 8.75 -56.93
N ILE A 24 -40.55 7.82 -57.03
CA ILE A 24 -41.18 7.21 -55.85
C ILE A 24 -40.19 6.33 -55.08
N LEU A 25 -39.39 5.49 -55.75
CA LEU A 25 -38.36 4.67 -55.14
C LEU A 25 -37.25 5.54 -54.53
N GLY A 26 -36.76 6.54 -55.26
CA GLY A 26 -35.76 7.49 -54.78
C GLY A 26 -36.25 8.36 -53.61
N GLY A 27 -37.51 8.84 -53.73
CA GLY A 27 -38.14 9.58 -52.62
C GLY A 27 -38.40 8.73 -51.39
N GLY A 28 -38.91 7.49 -51.59
CA GLY A 28 -39.10 6.53 -50.50
C GLY A 28 -37.78 6.18 -49.80
N PHE A 29 -36.72 5.94 -50.55
CA PHE A 29 -35.38 5.69 -50.00
C PHE A 29 -34.81 6.92 -49.28
N GLY A 30 -35.01 8.12 -49.85
CA GLY A 30 -34.60 9.38 -49.21
C GLY A 30 -35.32 9.64 -47.89
N ILE A 31 -36.65 9.40 -47.84
CA ILE A 31 -37.43 9.52 -46.63
C ILE A 31 -37.01 8.49 -45.60
N TYR A 32 -36.77 7.22 -45.99
CA TYR A 32 -36.27 6.18 -45.09
C TYR A 32 -34.91 6.58 -44.50
N LYS A 33 -33.96 7.01 -45.31
CA LYS A 33 -32.65 7.47 -44.84
C LYS A 33 -32.75 8.70 -43.92
N TYR A 34 -33.64 9.63 -44.22
CA TYR A 34 -33.88 10.82 -43.43
C TYR A 34 -34.47 10.46 -42.04
N LEU A 35 -35.47 9.58 -42.00
CA LEU A 35 -36.06 9.11 -40.72
C LEU A 35 -35.07 8.31 -39.91
N HIS A 36 -34.26 7.44 -40.52
CA HIS A 36 -33.21 6.69 -39.86
C HIS A 36 -32.15 7.62 -39.24
N SER A 37 -31.70 8.64 -39.96
CA SER A 37 -30.71 9.61 -39.46
C SER A 37 -31.24 10.51 -38.31
N GLN A 38 -32.54 10.57 -38.12
CA GLN A 38 -33.16 11.27 -36.99
C GLN A 38 -33.13 10.47 -35.67
N THR A 39 -33.11 9.14 -35.79
CA THR A 39 -33.20 8.20 -34.65
C THR A 39 -31.89 7.45 -34.38
N HIS A 40 -30.87 7.64 -35.20
CA HIS A 40 -29.58 6.97 -35.11
C HIS A 40 -28.43 7.96 -35.25
N GLU A 41 -27.41 7.84 -34.40
CA GLU A 41 -26.15 8.56 -34.51
C GLU A 41 -25.00 7.56 -34.67
N THR A 42 -24.31 7.65 -35.81
CA THR A 42 -23.26 6.69 -36.13
C THR A 42 -21.88 7.31 -36.12
N THR A 43 -20.87 6.49 -35.76
CA THR A 43 -19.46 6.84 -35.90
C THR A 43 -18.62 5.61 -36.29
N ASP A 44 -17.66 5.83 -37.17
CA ASP A 44 -16.64 4.90 -37.65
C ASP A 44 -15.30 5.08 -36.86
N ASP A 45 -15.23 6.13 -36.04
CA ASP A 45 -14.07 6.40 -35.19
C ASP A 45 -14.28 5.80 -33.79
N ALA A 46 -14.27 4.48 -33.72
CA ALA A 46 -14.45 3.75 -32.49
C ALA A 46 -13.53 2.53 -32.44
N GLN A 47 -13.08 2.19 -31.23
CA GLN A 47 -12.17 1.08 -31.00
C GLN A 47 -12.57 0.29 -29.76
N ILE A 48 -12.27 -1.00 -29.78
CA ILE A 48 -12.38 -1.88 -28.63
C ILE A 48 -11.22 -1.59 -27.68
N GLU A 49 -11.53 -1.45 -26.39
CA GLU A 49 -10.53 -1.29 -25.34
C GLU A 49 -10.69 -2.34 -24.25
N ARG A 50 -9.60 -2.63 -23.58
CA ARG A 50 -9.49 -3.50 -22.39
C ARG A 50 -8.48 -2.93 -21.43
N ASN A 51 -8.53 -3.38 -20.17
CA ASN A 51 -7.50 -3.03 -19.18
C ASN A 51 -6.15 -3.66 -19.54
N LEU A 52 -5.16 -2.81 -19.79
CA LEU A 52 -3.77 -3.18 -20.04
C LEU A 52 -2.99 -3.04 -18.73
N ASN A 53 -2.63 -4.16 -18.11
CA ASN A 53 -1.89 -4.16 -16.83
C ASN A 53 -0.40 -4.28 -17.13
N PRO A 54 0.40 -3.22 -16.93
CA PRO A 54 1.84 -3.27 -17.14
C PRO A 54 2.52 -4.14 -16.09
N ILE A 55 3.44 -5.00 -16.50
CA ILE A 55 4.29 -5.76 -15.61
C ILE A 55 5.56 -4.97 -15.36
N ILE A 56 5.69 -4.52 -14.10
CA ILE A 56 6.74 -3.62 -13.65
C ILE A 56 7.46 -4.29 -12.47
N PRO A 57 8.75 -4.69 -12.62
CA PRO A 57 9.51 -5.25 -11.51
C PRO A 57 9.75 -4.18 -10.43
N ARG A 58 9.66 -4.59 -9.17
CA ARG A 58 9.90 -3.72 -8.01
C ARG A 58 11.38 -3.63 -7.64
N VAL A 59 12.17 -4.60 -8.12
CA VAL A 59 13.61 -4.69 -7.88
C VAL A 59 14.35 -4.83 -9.21
N GLY A 60 15.58 -4.35 -9.29
CA GLY A 60 16.42 -4.46 -10.49
C GLY A 60 17.37 -5.65 -10.43
N GLY A 61 17.90 -6.06 -11.57
CA GLY A 61 18.90 -7.11 -11.67
C GLY A 61 18.86 -7.83 -13.02
N TYR A 62 19.67 -8.85 -13.20
CA TYR A 62 19.65 -9.64 -14.41
C TYR A 62 18.52 -10.67 -14.39
N VAL A 63 17.82 -10.82 -15.50
CA VAL A 63 16.79 -11.85 -15.66
C VAL A 63 17.45 -13.23 -15.63
N ASP A 64 17.01 -14.08 -14.71
CA ASP A 64 17.47 -15.46 -14.62
C ASP A 64 16.70 -16.33 -15.61
N ARG A 65 15.36 -16.32 -15.55
CA ARG A 65 14.49 -17.14 -16.39
C ARG A 65 13.16 -16.45 -16.67
N VAL A 66 12.64 -16.67 -17.88
CA VAL A 66 11.28 -16.29 -18.28
C VAL A 66 10.44 -17.57 -18.40
N TYR A 67 9.26 -17.60 -17.77
CA TYR A 67 8.41 -18.80 -17.67
C TYR A 67 7.20 -18.75 -18.61
N VAL A 68 6.93 -17.61 -19.21
CA VAL A 68 5.75 -17.37 -20.06
C VAL A 68 6.17 -17.05 -21.49
N HIS A 69 5.23 -17.26 -22.43
CA HIS A 69 5.41 -17.02 -23.84
C HIS A 69 4.40 -15.98 -24.33
N ASP A 70 4.64 -15.43 -25.51
CA ASP A 70 3.72 -14.51 -26.17
C ASP A 70 2.32 -15.12 -26.28
N ASN A 71 1.31 -14.30 -25.99
CA ASN A 71 -0.11 -14.64 -26.04
C ASN A 71 -0.56 -15.76 -25.10
N GLN A 72 0.26 -16.19 -24.15
CA GLN A 72 -0.10 -17.20 -23.15
C GLN A 72 -1.16 -16.66 -22.18
N MET A 73 -2.14 -17.49 -21.85
CA MET A 73 -3.08 -17.23 -20.75
C MET A 73 -2.40 -17.51 -19.43
N VAL A 74 -2.52 -16.56 -18.48
CA VAL A 74 -1.97 -16.65 -17.14
C VAL A 74 -3.05 -16.33 -16.11
N LYS A 75 -2.91 -16.91 -14.92
CA LYS A 75 -3.74 -16.62 -13.76
C LYS A 75 -2.97 -15.74 -12.76
N LYS A 76 -3.69 -15.02 -11.95
CA LYS A 76 -3.13 -14.25 -10.84
C LYS A 76 -2.28 -15.16 -9.94
N GLY A 77 -1.03 -14.77 -9.73
CA GLY A 77 -0.05 -15.51 -8.94
C GLY A 77 0.89 -16.37 -9.78
N ASP A 78 0.63 -16.60 -11.07
CA ASP A 78 1.55 -17.33 -11.94
C ASP A 78 2.88 -16.58 -12.06
N THR A 79 3.99 -17.32 -11.98
CA THR A 79 5.33 -16.74 -12.14
C THR A 79 5.58 -16.39 -13.60
N LEU A 80 5.90 -15.13 -13.86
CA LEU A 80 6.17 -14.63 -15.20
C LEU A 80 7.64 -14.73 -15.56
N PHE A 81 8.50 -14.21 -14.70
CA PHE A 81 9.96 -14.32 -14.83
C PHE A 81 10.62 -14.16 -13.46
N THR A 82 11.87 -14.56 -13.38
CA THR A 82 12.72 -14.41 -12.19
C THR A 82 13.93 -13.53 -12.49
N ILE A 83 14.28 -12.70 -11.53
CA ILE A 83 15.52 -11.91 -11.49
C ILE A 83 16.51 -12.71 -10.66
N GLN A 84 17.81 -12.66 -10.98
CA GLN A 84 18.86 -13.36 -10.22
C GLN A 84 18.75 -13.05 -8.73
N PRO A 85 18.50 -14.05 -7.85
CA PRO A 85 18.19 -13.79 -6.45
C PRO A 85 19.43 -13.67 -5.56
N VAL A 86 20.63 -13.98 -6.08
CA VAL A 86 21.85 -14.15 -5.28
C VAL A 86 22.16 -12.91 -4.44
N ASP A 87 22.15 -11.72 -5.04
CA ASP A 87 22.44 -10.47 -4.32
C ASP A 87 21.42 -10.20 -3.21
N TYR A 88 20.16 -10.55 -3.42
CA TYR A 88 19.08 -10.42 -2.44
C TYR A 88 19.19 -11.47 -1.34
N GLN A 89 19.62 -12.70 -1.66
CA GLN A 89 19.89 -13.75 -0.68
C GLN A 89 21.01 -13.34 0.27
N VAL A 90 22.12 -12.80 -0.26
CA VAL A 90 23.24 -12.28 0.55
C VAL A 90 22.74 -11.19 1.52
N LYS A 91 21.91 -10.24 1.06
CA LYS A 91 21.32 -9.21 1.93
C LYS A 91 20.42 -9.78 3.03
N VAL A 92 19.69 -10.85 2.75
CA VAL A 92 18.91 -11.56 3.77
C VAL A 92 19.82 -12.20 4.81
N GLU A 93 20.90 -12.85 4.40
CA GLU A 93 21.87 -13.46 5.33
C GLU A 93 22.60 -12.40 6.18
N GLU A 94 22.98 -11.26 5.60
CA GLU A 94 23.54 -10.13 6.34
C GLU A 94 22.55 -9.60 7.39
N ALA A 95 21.28 -9.43 7.02
CA ALA A 95 20.24 -8.97 7.94
C ALA A 95 19.94 -9.99 9.06
N LYS A 96 19.98 -11.30 8.77
CA LYS A 96 19.88 -12.37 9.78
C LYS A 96 21.04 -12.33 10.77
N ALA A 97 22.27 -12.16 10.28
CA ALA A 97 23.44 -12.05 11.14
C ALA A 97 23.35 -10.81 12.06
N ALA A 98 22.88 -9.68 11.51
CA ALA A 98 22.65 -8.46 12.29
C ALA A 98 21.56 -8.64 13.37
N LEU A 99 20.49 -9.38 13.06
CA LEU A 99 19.46 -9.73 14.03
C LEU A 99 20.03 -10.58 15.17
N LEU A 100 20.79 -11.63 14.85
CA LEU A 100 21.41 -12.50 15.84
C LEU A 100 22.36 -11.72 16.77
N ALA A 101 23.14 -10.78 16.22
CA ALA A 101 24.00 -9.91 17.00
C ALA A 101 23.20 -8.99 17.96
N ALA A 102 22.08 -8.43 17.48
CA ALA A 102 21.20 -7.61 18.31
C ALA A 102 20.52 -8.43 19.43
N GLU A 103 20.06 -9.65 19.13
CA GLU A 103 19.50 -10.58 20.12
C GLU A 103 20.51 -10.97 21.18
N SER A 104 21.76 -11.28 20.78
CA SER A 104 22.85 -11.56 21.70
C SER A 104 23.15 -10.38 22.63
N SER A 105 23.14 -9.17 22.09
CA SER A 105 23.32 -7.93 22.88
C SER A 105 22.18 -7.70 23.88
N TYR A 106 20.96 -8.04 23.50
CA TYR A 106 19.81 -7.97 24.39
C TYR A 106 19.93 -8.97 25.56
N GLU A 107 20.35 -10.21 25.30
CA GLU A 107 20.56 -11.19 26.37
C GLU A 107 21.70 -10.78 27.31
N VAL A 108 22.76 -10.16 26.82
CA VAL A 108 23.82 -9.57 27.68
C VAL A 108 23.24 -8.48 28.57
N ALA A 109 22.49 -7.52 28.03
CA ALA A 109 21.88 -6.44 28.79
C ALA A 109 20.89 -6.97 29.85
N LYS A 110 20.18 -8.04 29.55
CA LYS A 110 19.29 -8.73 30.52
C LYS A 110 20.08 -9.42 31.65
N ALA A 111 21.21 -10.01 31.32
CA ALA A 111 22.12 -10.56 32.36
C ALA A 111 22.68 -9.48 33.28
N ASP A 112 22.99 -8.29 32.75
CA ASP A 112 23.43 -7.14 33.54
C ASP A 112 22.36 -6.67 34.53
N VAL A 113 21.07 -6.66 34.14
CA VAL A 113 19.95 -6.36 35.06
C VAL A 113 19.88 -7.38 36.18
N ASN A 114 20.03 -8.67 35.85
CA ASN A 114 20.03 -9.73 36.87
C ASN A 114 21.20 -9.56 37.87
N ALA A 115 22.39 -9.24 37.36
CA ALA A 115 23.55 -8.98 38.24
C ALA A 115 23.35 -7.72 39.11
N ALA A 116 22.80 -6.66 38.54
CA ALA A 116 22.47 -5.45 39.31
C ALA A 116 21.40 -5.72 40.38
N SER A 117 20.39 -6.53 40.08
CA SER A 117 19.34 -6.94 41.04
C SER A 117 19.90 -7.79 42.18
N ALA A 118 20.87 -8.68 41.90
CA ALA A 118 21.57 -9.43 42.94
C ALA A 118 22.34 -8.51 43.91
N ASN A 119 22.95 -7.43 43.40
CA ASN A 119 23.63 -6.43 44.23
C ASN A 119 22.64 -5.65 45.14
N VAL A 120 21.40 -5.43 44.69
CA VAL A 120 20.34 -4.86 45.55
C VAL A 120 20.03 -5.82 46.70
N ALA A 121 19.89 -7.13 46.43
CA ALA A 121 19.64 -8.13 47.45
C ALA A 121 20.78 -8.22 48.48
N ILE A 122 22.04 -8.10 48.04
CA ILE A 122 23.20 -8.04 48.97
C ILE A 122 23.12 -6.79 49.85
N SER A 123 22.74 -5.64 49.27
CA SER A 123 22.58 -4.39 50.03
C SER A 123 21.45 -4.50 51.06
N ASP A 124 20.35 -5.18 50.72
CA ASP A 124 19.26 -5.46 51.67
C ASP A 124 19.69 -6.35 52.82
N ALA A 125 20.42 -7.41 52.55
CA ALA A 125 20.97 -8.29 53.62
C ALA A 125 21.91 -7.52 54.55
N THR A 126 22.71 -6.58 54.03
CA THR A 126 23.58 -5.71 54.80
C THR A 126 22.77 -4.80 55.76
N ILE A 127 21.69 -4.18 55.22
CA ILE A 127 20.79 -3.34 56.06
C ILE A 127 20.12 -4.18 57.14
N GLN A 128 19.68 -5.38 56.85
CA GLN A 128 19.08 -6.29 57.82
C GLN A 128 20.06 -6.66 58.91
N SER A 129 21.32 -6.99 58.58
CA SER A 129 22.39 -7.24 59.53
C SER A 129 22.65 -6.04 60.47
N ASN A 130 22.73 -4.82 59.87
CA ASN A 130 22.88 -3.60 60.67
C ASN A 130 21.67 -3.34 61.56
N THR A 131 20.47 -3.72 61.17
CA THR A 131 19.28 -3.63 62.02
C THR A 131 19.38 -4.56 63.22
N GLY A 132 19.81 -5.80 63.03
CA GLY A 132 20.04 -6.73 64.16
C GLY A 132 21.12 -6.24 65.11
N THR A 133 22.19 -5.59 64.62
CA THR A 133 23.22 -5.00 65.53
C THR A 133 22.67 -3.81 66.30
N ILE A 134 21.78 -2.99 65.73
CA ILE A 134 21.07 -1.91 66.44
C ILE A 134 20.20 -2.49 67.56
N GLU A 135 19.39 -3.50 67.27
CA GLU A 135 18.53 -4.15 68.24
C GLU A 135 19.35 -4.68 69.48
N ALA A 136 20.48 -5.34 69.22
CA ALA A 136 21.39 -5.79 70.26
C ALA A 136 21.97 -4.63 71.09
N ALA A 137 22.30 -3.50 70.43
CA ALA A 137 22.78 -2.32 71.15
C ALA A 137 21.67 -1.62 71.92
N GLU A 138 20.44 -1.61 71.49
CA GLU A 138 19.26 -1.06 72.20
C GLU A 138 18.95 -1.88 73.46
N ILE A 139 19.10 -3.20 73.41
CA ILE A 139 18.99 -4.06 74.60
C ILE A 139 20.05 -3.67 75.66
N ARG A 140 21.31 -3.45 75.23
CA ARG A 140 22.38 -3.01 76.11
C ARG A 140 22.10 -1.62 76.69
N LEU A 141 21.60 -0.69 75.90
CA LEU A 141 21.19 0.63 76.42
C LEU A 141 20.05 0.52 77.42
N GLN A 142 19.07 -0.34 77.17
CA GLN A 142 17.98 -0.58 78.09
C GLN A 142 18.52 -1.11 79.42
N GLN A 143 19.47 -2.07 79.46
CA GLN A 143 20.12 -2.59 80.65
C GLN A 143 20.88 -1.48 81.40
N ALA A 144 21.76 -0.72 80.69
CA ALA A 144 22.52 0.39 81.24
C ALA A 144 21.60 1.48 81.86
N THR A 145 20.44 1.73 81.20
CA THR A 145 19.44 2.70 81.66
C THR A 145 18.78 2.21 82.96
N ASN A 146 18.44 0.93 83.09
CA ASN A 146 17.86 0.33 84.29
C ASN A 146 18.87 0.37 85.44
N ASP A 147 20.13 0.05 85.15
CA ASP A 147 21.20 0.13 86.11
C ASP A 147 21.41 1.57 86.64
N PHE A 148 21.53 2.53 85.73
CA PHE A 148 21.64 3.94 86.06
C PHE A 148 20.47 4.39 86.94
N ASN A 149 19.22 4.08 86.60
CA ASN A 149 18.05 4.45 87.41
C ASN A 149 18.12 3.86 88.79
N ARG A 150 18.60 2.61 88.97
CA ARG A 150 18.81 1.96 90.26
C ARG A 150 19.90 2.70 91.05
N TYR A 151 21.06 2.96 90.45
CA TYR A 151 22.16 3.66 91.10
C TYR A 151 21.80 5.12 91.44
N ALA A 152 21.04 5.83 90.59
CA ALA A 152 20.52 7.17 90.87
C ALA A 152 19.64 7.21 92.12
N ASN A 153 18.77 6.21 92.35
CA ASN A 153 17.94 6.08 93.56
C ASN A 153 18.78 5.79 94.76
N LEU A 154 19.79 4.89 94.68
CA LEU A 154 20.69 4.57 95.80
C LEU A 154 21.57 5.75 96.16
N TYR A 155 22.04 6.55 95.19
CA TYR A 155 22.82 7.76 95.44
C TYR A 155 22.00 8.83 96.16
N LYS A 156 20.74 9.04 95.76
CA LYS A 156 19.79 9.94 96.41
C LYS A 156 19.57 9.57 97.91
N ASN A 157 19.62 8.28 98.19
CA ASN A 157 19.50 7.75 99.60
C ASN A 157 20.85 7.65 100.26
N HIS A 158 21.93 8.25 99.77
CA HIS A 158 23.30 8.21 100.31
C HIS A 158 23.86 6.80 100.53
N SER A 159 23.35 5.78 99.76
CA SER A 159 23.75 4.37 99.94
C SER A 159 24.92 3.95 99.06
N ILE A 160 25.43 4.83 98.16
CA ILE A 160 26.54 4.58 97.24
C ILE A 160 27.42 5.84 97.11
N THR A 161 28.66 5.65 96.56
CA THR A 161 29.59 6.75 96.34
C THR A 161 29.25 7.54 95.08
N LYS A 162 29.67 8.83 94.99
CA LYS A 162 29.52 9.64 93.78
C LYS A 162 30.19 8.99 92.54
N GLN A 163 31.35 8.36 92.79
CA GLN A 163 32.09 7.65 91.74
C GLN A 163 31.23 6.54 91.06
N GLN A 164 30.52 5.73 91.87
CA GLN A 164 29.65 4.65 91.39
C GLN A 164 28.47 5.20 90.58
N TYR A 165 27.85 6.31 90.97
CA TYR A 165 26.79 6.97 90.28
C TYR A 165 27.29 7.52 88.89
N GLU A 166 28.46 8.23 88.91
CA GLU A 166 29.08 8.79 87.71
C GLU A 166 29.47 7.68 86.71
N GLN A 167 29.94 6.55 87.16
CA GLN A 167 30.25 5.39 86.35
C GLN A 167 29.02 4.80 85.67
N ALA A 168 27.88 4.66 86.34
CA ALA A 168 26.63 4.18 85.79
C ALA A 168 26.07 5.17 84.76
N LEU A 169 26.20 6.48 85.03
CA LEU A 169 25.81 7.53 84.05
C LEU A 169 26.65 7.43 82.82
N THR A 170 27.98 7.31 82.91
CA THR A 170 28.88 7.20 81.78
C THR A 170 28.55 5.96 80.91
N SER A 171 28.35 4.79 81.56
CA SER A 171 27.99 3.55 80.88
C SER A 171 26.68 3.68 80.09
N ARG A 172 25.62 4.37 80.60
CA ARG A 172 24.39 4.67 79.90
C ARG A 172 24.65 5.58 78.71
N LEU A 173 25.42 6.68 78.87
CA LEU A 173 25.74 7.62 77.81
C LEU A 173 26.56 6.95 76.69
N GLU A 174 27.51 6.07 77.05
CA GLU A 174 28.28 5.28 76.05
C GLU A 174 27.37 4.37 75.22
N ALA A 175 26.47 3.63 75.93
CA ALA A 175 25.49 2.76 75.24
C ALA A 175 24.54 3.56 74.30
N GLU A 176 24.10 4.75 74.74
CA GLU A 176 23.26 5.66 73.93
C GLU A 176 23.99 6.14 72.71
N LYS A 177 25.25 6.56 72.80
CA LYS A 177 26.09 6.96 71.68
C LYS A 177 26.38 5.80 70.75
N GLN A 178 26.58 4.59 71.29
CA GLN A 178 26.76 3.41 70.43
C GLN A 178 25.52 3.11 69.58
N VAL A 179 24.30 3.22 70.11
CA VAL A 179 23.06 3.09 69.34
C VAL A 179 22.97 4.18 68.21
N GLU A 180 23.33 5.42 68.57
CA GLU A 180 23.33 6.52 67.57
C GLU A 180 24.28 6.24 66.42
N VAL A 181 25.53 5.82 66.66
CA VAL A 181 26.53 5.46 65.69
C VAL A 181 26.00 4.35 64.74
N LEU A 182 25.44 3.29 65.30
CA LEU A 182 24.89 2.17 64.54
C LEU A 182 23.69 2.59 63.71
N LYS A 183 22.84 3.49 64.23
CA LYS A 183 21.73 4.09 63.41
C LYS A 183 22.28 4.92 62.24
N GLN A 184 23.36 5.67 62.40
CA GLN A 184 24.02 6.38 61.30
C GLN A 184 24.60 5.39 60.26
N GLN A 185 25.25 4.31 60.73
CA GLN A 185 25.76 3.26 59.85
C GLN A 185 24.65 2.62 58.98
N ARG A 186 23.48 2.31 59.58
CA ARG A 186 22.33 1.80 58.83
C ARG A 186 21.83 2.82 57.80
N ARG A 187 21.76 4.13 58.15
CA ARG A 187 21.39 5.19 57.22
C ARG A 187 22.35 5.25 56.03
N ALA A 188 23.66 5.16 56.26
CA ALA A 188 24.67 5.12 55.22
C ALA A 188 24.47 3.92 54.28
N SER A 189 24.21 2.72 54.84
CA SER A 189 23.91 1.50 54.06
C SER A 189 22.61 1.65 53.24
N SER A 190 21.58 2.32 53.82
CA SER A 190 20.35 2.62 53.07
C SER A 190 20.59 3.57 51.89
N SER A 191 21.41 4.60 52.08
CA SER A 191 21.80 5.51 50.97
C SER A 191 22.61 4.77 49.91
N GLN A 192 23.49 3.86 50.30
CA GLN A 192 24.23 3.00 49.36
C GLN A 192 23.29 2.08 48.56
N LYS A 193 22.26 1.48 49.21
CA LYS A 193 21.23 0.70 48.50
C LYS A 193 20.54 1.53 47.44
N ASN A 194 20.13 2.77 47.76
CA ASN A 194 19.47 3.64 46.79
C ASN A 194 20.34 3.89 45.56
N ALA A 195 21.65 4.05 45.75
CA ALA A 195 22.59 4.20 44.62
C ALA A 195 22.68 2.91 43.79
N VAL A 196 22.60 1.73 44.39
CA VAL A 196 22.57 0.42 43.70
C VAL A 196 21.25 0.24 42.94
N VAL A 197 20.10 0.62 43.52
CA VAL A 197 18.80 0.60 42.87
C VAL A 197 18.82 1.49 41.62
N SER A 198 19.35 2.71 41.70
CA SER A 198 19.50 3.60 40.55
C SER A 198 20.34 2.99 39.41
N LYS A 199 21.40 2.21 39.76
CA LYS A 199 22.17 1.45 38.77
C LYS A 199 21.34 0.35 38.09
N THR A 200 20.47 -0.33 38.87
CA THR A 200 19.55 -1.33 38.32
C THR A 200 18.58 -0.69 37.34
N ASP A 201 18.06 0.49 37.62
CA ASP A 201 17.19 1.24 36.74
C ASP A 201 17.91 1.61 35.40
N VAL A 202 19.17 2.03 35.49
CA VAL A 202 20.00 2.31 34.33
C VAL A 202 20.19 1.04 33.46
N ALA A 203 20.50 -0.09 34.08
CA ALA A 203 20.65 -1.38 33.38
C ALA A 203 19.33 -1.80 32.75
N SER A 204 18.20 -1.59 33.40
CA SER A 204 16.86 -1.84 32.86
C SER A 204 16.60 -0.98 31.60
N LYS A 205 16.92 0.31 31.65
CA LYS A 205 16.79 1.19 30.47
C LYS A 205 17.72 0.79 29.34
N GLN A 206 18.91 0.30 29.66
CA GLN A 206 19.82 -0.24 28.64
C GLN A 206 19.24 -1.49 27.95
N THR A 207 18.53 -2.32 28.71
CA THR A 207 17.82 -3.49 28.16
C THR A 207 16.67 -3.07 27.21
N GLU A 208 15.92 -2.01 27.55
CA GLU A 208 14.90 -1.43 26.64
C GLU A 208 15.53 -0.95 25.33
N VAL A 209 16.68 -0.29 25.39
CA VAL A 209 17.44 0.16 24.20
C VAL A 209 17.89 -1.04 23.36
N ALA A 210 18.43 -2.08 24.02
CA ALA A 210 18.85 -3.31 23.32
C ALA A 210 17.66 -4.02 22.65
N HIS A 211 16.51 -4.08 23.33
CA HIS A 211 15.27 -4.62 22.76
C HIS A 211 14.82 -3.82 21.50
N ALA A 212 14.85 -2.50 21.58
CA ALA A 212 14.53 -1.65 20.41
C ALA A 212 15.47 -1.90 19.23
N ASN A 213 16.74 -2.22 19.47
CA ASN A 213 17.69 -2.61 18.43
C ASN A 213 17.32 -3.96 17.79
N VAL A 214 16.83 -4.93 18.58
CA VAL A 214 16.30 -6.20 18.04
C VAL A 214 15.11 -5.95 17.11
N GLU A 215 14.15 -5.14 17.51
CA GLU A 215 12.98 -4.81 16.69
C GLU A 215 13.40 -4.09 15.40
N ARG A 216 14.37 -3.21 15.44
CA ARG A 216 14.94 -2.57 14.25
C ARG A 216 15.60 -3.59 13.32
N ALA A 217 16.39 -4.53 13.86
CA ALA A 217 17.04 -5.57 13.07
C ALA A 217 16.02 -6.53 12.43
N LYS A 218 14.94 -6.89 13.14
CA LYS A 218 13.80 -7.66 12.59
C LYS A 218 13.15 -6.94 11.41
N ALA A 219 12.91 -5.64 11.55
CA ALA A 219 12.33 -4.85 10.46
C ALA A 219 13.25 -4.81 9.23
N THR A 220 14.57 -4.71 9.45
CA THR A 220 15.57 -4.74 8.37
C THR A 220 15.59 -6.11 7.67
N LEU A 221 15.53 -7.21 8.43
CA LEU A 221 15.44 -8.56 7.88
C LEU A 221 14.18 -8.72 7.03
N LYS A 222 13.03 -8.31 7.55
CA LYS A 222 11.76 -8.37 6.81
C LYS A 222 11.79 -7.57 5.51
N ALA A 223 12.46 -6.41 5.50
CA ALA A 223 12.65 -5.61 4.28
C ALA A 223 13.55 -6.33 3.26
N ALA A 224 14.62 -7.01 3.71
CA ALA A 224 15.49 -7.81 2.84
C ALA A 224 14.75 -9.03 2.25
N GLU A 225 13.97 -9.75 3.05
CA GLU A 225 13.12 -10.87 2.61
C GLU A 225 12.05 -10.43 1.60
N LEU A 226 11.43 -9.26 1.82
CA LEU A 226 10.46 -8.69 0.89
C LEU A 226 11.12 -8.36 -0.46
N ASN A 227 12.32 -7.77 -0.46
CA ASN A 227 13.06 -7.49 -1.69
C ASN A 227 13.44 -8.80 -2.42
N LEU A 228 13.82 -9.84 -1.68
CA LEU A 228 14.07 -11.16 -2.25
C LEU A 228 12.81 -11.76 -2.89
N SER A 229 11.64 -11.61 -2.25
CA SER A 229 10.37 -12.07 -2.82
C SER A 229 10.02 -11.34 -4.12
N TYR A 230 10.38 -10.08 -4.27
CA TYR A 230 10.18 -9.30 -5.49
C TYR A 230 11.08 -9.70 -6.65
N ALA A 231 12.14 -10.48 -6.39
CA ALA A 231 12.96 -11.08 -7.46
C ALA A 231 12.16 -12.12 -8.28
N THR A 232 11.05 -12.65 -7.75
CA THR A 232 10.10 -13.46 -8.49
C THR A 232 8.92 -12.57 -8.87
N VAL A 233 8.78 -12.28 -10.17
CA VAL A 233 7.71 -11.43 -10.69
C VAL A 233 6.53 -12.31 -11.08
N VAL A 234 5.37 -12.03 -10.48
CA VAL A 234 4.13 -12.80 -10.67
C VAL A 234 3.03 -11.97 -11.32
N ALA A 235 2.08 -12.63 -11.98
CA ALA A 235 0.91 -12.00 -12.55
C ALA A 235 0.01 -11.40 -11.45
N ALA A 236 -0.32 -10.11 -11.58
CA ALA A 236 -1.19 -9.41 -10.64
C ALA A 236 -2.69 -9.69 -10.88
N VAL A 237 -3.04 -10.06 -12.12
CA VAL A 237 -4.42 -10.31 -12.61
C VAL A 237 -4.42 -11.50 -13.56
N ASP A 238 -5.61 -12.07 -13.75
CA ASP A 238 -5.84 -13.05 -14.81
C ASP A 238 -5.87 -12.35 -16.17
N GLY A 239 -5.35 -13.00 -17.20
CA GLY A 239 -5.39 -12.42 -18.54
C GLY A 239 -4.44 -13.08 -19.52
N GLN A 240 -4.26 -12.44 -20.65
CA GLN A 240 -3.37 -12.87 -21.72
C GLN A 240 -2.12 -11.99 -21.76
N VAL A 241 -0.96 -12.62 -21.77
CA VAL A 241 0.33 -11.94 -21.88
C VAL A 241 0.49 -11.34 -23.29
N SER A 242 0.97 -10.10 -23.35
CA SER A 242 1.31 -9.45 -24.63
C SER A 242 2.64 -9.99 -25.18
N ASN A 243 3.16 -9.36 -26.25
CA ASN A 243 4.48 -9.67 -26.78
C ASN A 243 5.58 -9.42 -25.74
N ILE A 244 6.41 -10.44 -25.47
CA ILE A 244 7.49 -10.43 -24.48
C ILE A 244 8.82 -10.15 -25.20
N LYS A 245 9.39 -8.98 -24.94
CA LYS A 245 10.74 -8.63 -25.44
C LYS A 245 11.85 -8.96 -24.45
N LEU A 246 11.49 -9.54 -23.30
CA LEU A 246 12.41 -9.87 -22.20
C LEU A 246 13.15 -11.17 -22.48
N GLN A 247 14.46 -11.17 -22.24
CA GLN A 247 15.29 -12.36 -22.42
C GLN A 247 16.14 -12.68 -21.18
N PRO A 248 16.44 -13.96 -20.92
CA PRO A 248 17.40 -14.34 -19.89
C PRO A 248 18.75 -13.64 -20.10
N GLY A 249 19.37 -13.19 -19.00
CA GLY A 249 20.62 -12.42 -19.02
C GLY A 249 20.44 -10.92 -19.29
N GLN A 250 19.25 -10.43 -19.59
CA GLN A 250 18.97 -9.00 -19.75
C GLN A 250 18.93 -8.29 -18.41
N LEU A 251 19.54 -7.10 -18.32
CA LEU A 251 19.41 -6.23 -17.16
C LEU A 251 18.05 -5.52 -17.16
N VAL A 252 17.30 -5.60 -16.07
CA VAL A 252 16.06 -4.88 -15.86
C VAL A 252 16.19 -3.94 -14.66
N ASN A 253 15.54 -2.78 -14.77
CA ASN A 253 15.53 -1.79 -13.70
C ASN A 253 14.17 -1.79 -12.99
N ALA A 254 14.19 -1.50 -11.69
CA ALA A 254 12.97 -1.29 -10.93
C ALA A 254 12.16 -0.13 -11.54
N GLY A 255 10.84 -0.29 -11.65
CA GLY A 255 9.95 0.73 -12.21
C GLY A 255 9.81 0.73 -13.73
N GLN A 256 10.56 -0.08 -14.46
CA GLN A 256 10.49 -0.18 -15.92
C GLN A 256 9.38 -1.14 -16.35
N SER A 257 8.47 -0.71 -17.25
CA SER A 257 7.46 -1.60 -17.83
C SER A 257 8.10 -2.58 -18.80
N MET A 258 7.88 -3.87 -18.60
CA MET A 258 8.46 -4.94 -19.41
C MET A 258 7.50 -5.36 -20.55
N PHE A 259 6.31 -5.75 -20.19
CA PHE A 259 5.21 -6.15 -21.08
C PHE A 259 3.88 -5.99 -20.34
N TYR A 260 2.78 -6.36 -20.97
CA TYR A 260 1.43 -6.15 -20.43
C TYR A 260 0.69 -7.48 -20.27
N ILE A 261 -0.20 -7.54 -19.28
CA ILE A 261 -1.26 -8.55 -19.20
C ILE A 261 -2.58 -7.86 -19.56
N ILE A 262 -3.24 -8.38 -20.58
CA ILE A 262 -4.53 -7.91 -21.06
C ILE A 262 -5.60 -8.69 -20.31
N ASN A 263 -6.36 -8.00 -19.47
CA ASN A 263 -7.47 -8.59 -18.76
C ASN A 263 -8.64 -8.87 -19.72
N ASN A 264 -9.15 -10.11 -19.69
CA ASN A 264 -10.25 -10.52 -20.57
C ASN A 264 -11.64 -10.33 -19.94
N THR A 265 -11.73 -9.88 -18.67
CA THR A 265 -13.01 -9.78 -17.95
C THR A 265 -13.82 -8.54 -18.33
N GLU A 266 -13.15 -7.43 -18.64
CA GLU A 266 -13.81 -6.17 -18.96
C GLU A 266 -13.41 -5.73 -20.37
N THR A 267 -14.41 -5.64 -21.25
CA THR A 267 -14.26 -5.14 -22.61
C THR A 267 -15.27 -4.01 -22.82
N TRP A 268 -14.83 -2.91 -23.35
CA TRP A 268 -15.70 -1.79 -23.70
C TRP A 268 -15.28 -1.20 -25.05
N VAL A 269 -16.12 -0.34 -25.61
CA VAL A 269 -15.82 0.41 -26.82
C VAL A 269 -15.68 1.87 -26.44
N VAL A 270 -14.67 2.52 -27.01
CA VAL A 270 -14.51 3.98 -26.95
C VAL A 270 -14.84 4.50 -28.35
N ALA A 271 -15.96 5.21 -28.46
CA ALA A 271 -16.48 5.77 -29.70
C ALA A 271 -16.35 7.30 -29.69
N ASN A 272 -15.68 7.86 -30.70
CA ASN A 272 -15.44 9.29 -30.81
C ASN A 272 -16.56 9.94 -31.62
N PHE A 273 -17.54 10.55 -30.99
CA PHE A 273 -18.62 11.29 -31.65
C PHE A 273 -18.26 12.76 -31.86
N LYS A 274 -18.75 13.33 -32.94
CA LYS A 274 -18.63 14.78 -33.19
C LYS A 274 -19.42 15.56 -32.16
N GLU A 275 -18.92 16.71 -31.74
CA GLU A 275 -19.60 17.62 -30.79
C GLU A 275 -21.05 17.91 -31.20
N THR A 276 -21.32 17.96 -32.52
CA THR A 276 -22.65 18.21 -33.07
C THR A 276 -23.65 17.05 -32.91
N GLN A 277 -23.17 15.84 -32.63
CA GLN A 277 -23.99 14.63 -32.46
C GLN A 277 -24.39 14.43 -30.95
N LEU A 278 -23.63 15.01 -30.01
CA LEU A 278 -23.80 14.79 -28.60
C LEU A 278 -25.12 15.27 -27.99
N ASN A 279 -25.82 16.19 -28.68
CA ASN A 279 -27.11 16.69 -28.23
C ASN A 279 -28.20 15.60 -28.17
N LYS A 280 -28.05 14.52 -28.95
CA LYS A 280 -28.99 13.40 -29.04
C LYS A 280 -28.57 12.17 -28.22
N ILE A 281 -27.29 12.04 -27.88
CA ILE A 281 -26.75 10.88 -27.16
C ILE A 281 -26.92 11.09 -25.66
N ARG A 282 -27.37 10.06 -24.94
CA ARG A 282 -27.56 10.06 -23.48
C ARG A 282 -27.05 8.74 -22.88
N PRO A 283 -26.54 8.75 -21.64
CA PRO A 283 -26.24 7.51 -20.92
C PRO A 283 -27.48 6.61 -20.83
N GLY A 284 -27.27 5.31 -20.98
CA GLY A 284 -28.32 4.30 -20.93
C GLY A 284 -28.95 3.95 -22.28
N GLN A 285 -28.61 4.66 -23.38
CA GLN A 285 -29.10 4.32 -24.73
C GLN A 285 -28.44 3.03 -25.23
N LEU A 286 -29.23 2.24 -25.99
CA LEU A 286 -28.76 1.04 -26.66
C LEU A 286 -27.90 1.40 -27.87
N VAL A 287 -26.91 0.55 -28.12
CA VAL A 287 -25.90 0.73 -29.16
C VAL A 287 -25.70 -0.57 -29.90
N GLU A 288 -25.76 -0.51 -31.23
CA GLU A 288 -25.30 -1.59 -32.09
C GLU A 288 -23.84 -1.34 -32.48
N ILE A 289 -23.01 -2.38 -32.29
CA ILE A 289 -21.57 -2.35 -32.57
C ILE A 289 -21.26 -3.42 -33.59
N LYS A 290 -20.66 -3.02 -34.71
CA LYS A 290 -20.16 -3.93 -35.72
C LYS A 290 -18.66 -3.87 -35.76
N VAL A 291 -18.02 -5.03 -35.63
CA VAL A 291 -16.56 -5.14 -35.61
C VAL A 291 -16.09 -5.41 -37.05
N ASP A 292 -15.16 -4.61 -37.57
CA ASP A 292 -14.65 -4.76 -38.94
C ASP A 292 -14.12 -6.16 -39.23
N ALA A 293 -13.53 -6.81 -38.23
CA ALA A 293 -12.99 -8.16 -38.36
C ALA A 293 -14.09 -9.26 -38.39
N TYR A 294 -15.31 -8.96 -37.94
CA TYR A 294 -16.44 -9.90 -37.82
C TYR A 294 -17.75 -9.21 -38.26
N PRO A 295 -17.92 -8.90 -39.57
CA PRO A 295 -19.02 -8.06 -40.04
C PRO A 295 -20.41 -8.69 -39.93
N ASP A 296 -20.48 -10.00 -39.80
CA ASP A 296 -21.75 -10.75 -39.67
C ASP A 296 -22.29 -10.78 -38.23
N ASP A 297 -21.45 -10.45 -37.24
CA ASP A 297 -21.80 -10.47 -35.84
C ASP A 297 -22.07 -9.04 -35.32
N VAL A 298 -23.31 -8.78 -34.90
CA VAL A 298 -23.71 -7.53 -34.27
C VAL A 298 -23.60 -7.70 -32.75
N ILE A 299 -22.89 -6.78 -32.12
CA ILE A 299 -22.68 -6.75 -30.67
C ILE A 299 -23.57 -5.65 -30.09
N GLU A 300 -24.28 -5.97 -29.03
CA GLU A 300 -25.10 -5.00 -28.31
C GLU A 300 -24.29 -4.34 -27.20
N GLY A 301 -24.38 -3.02 -27.11
CA GLY A 301 -23.80 -2.21 -26.08
C GLY A 301 -24.76 -1.20 -25.48
N GLN A 302 -24.31 -0.50 -24.47
CA GLN A 302 -25.04 0.58 -23.83
C GLN A 302 -24.09 1.76 -23.58
N VAL A 303 -24.54 2.98 -23.87
CA VAL A 303 -23.79 4.20 -23.53
C VAL A 303 -23.64 4.27 -22.02
N GLU A 304 -22.41 4.20 -21.51
CA GLU A 304 -22.10 4.29 -20.08
C GLU A 304 -21.86 5.75 -19.67
N SER A 305 -20.92 6.43 -20.34
CA SER A 305 -20.49 7.76 -19.93
C SER A 305 -19.80 8.52 -21.06
N PHE A 306 -19.70 9.83 -20.87
CA PHE A 306 -18.93 10.72 -21.73
C PHE A 306 -17.59 11.07 -21.10
N SER A 307 -16.55 11.20 -21.91
CA SER A 307 -15.30 11.78 -21.46
C SER A 307 -15.53 13.23 -20.94
N PRO A 308 -14.87 13.65 -19.84
CA PRO A 308 -15.02 15.01 -19.31
C PRO A 308 -14.40 16.10 -20.21
N ALA A 309 -13.61 15.72 -21.23
CA ALA A 309 -13.03 16.64 -22.19
C ALA A 309 -12.83 15.99 -23.56
N THR A 310 -12.65 16.83 -24.58
CA THR A 310 -12.36 16.38 -25.95
C THR A 310 -10.97 15.73 -26.05
N GLY A 311 -10.79 14.81 -26.99
CA GLY A 311 -9.52 14.11 -27.19
C GLY A 311 -8.32 15.05 -27.40
N SER A 312 -8.54 16.21 -28.04
CA SER A 312 -7.49 17.22 -28.25
C SER A 312 -6.96 17.85 -26.97
N LYS A 313 -7.74 17.87 -25.86
CA LYS A 313 -7.30 18.40 -24.54
C LYS A 313 -6.45 17.39 -23.78
N PHE A 314 -6.60 16.11 -24.02
CA PHE A 314 -5.80 15.05 -23.41
C PHE A 314 -4.56 14.65 -24.23
N ALA A 315 -4.39 15.24 -25.43
CA ALA A 315 -3.19 15.00 -26.24
C ALA A 315 -1.94 15.52 -25.52
N LEU A 316 -0.84 14.77 -25.60
CA LEU A 316 0.47 15.14 -25.03
C LEU A 316 0.99 16.48 -25.60
N LEU A 317 0.59 16.83 -26.83
CA LEU A 317 0.86 18.11 -27.50
C LEU A 317 -0.48 18.66 -27.99
N PRO A 318 -1.20 19.44 -27.17
CA PRO A 318 -2.43 20.09 -27.61
C PRO A 318 -2.13 20.98 -28.83
N PRO A 319 -3.00 21.00 -29.83
CA PRO A 319 -2.82 21.90 -31.01
C PRO A 319 -2.88 23.36 -30.52
N ASP A 320 -1.74 24.03 -30.57
CA ASP A 320 -1.62 25.47 -30.25
C ASP A 320 -1.54 26.27 -31.56
N ASN A 321 -2.49 27.16 -31.76
CA ASN A 321 -2.48 28.07 -32.89
C ASN A 321 -1.66 29.33 -32.55
N ALA A 322 -0.33 29.22 -32.65
CA ALA A 322 0.62 30.31 -32.37
C ALA A 322 0.44 31.55 -33.28
N THR A 323 -0.38 31.45 -34.38
CA THR A 323 -0.56 32.53 -35.36
C THR A 323 -1.72 33.49 -35.06
N GLY A 324 -2.42 33.31 -33.93
CA GLY A 324 -3.52 34.21 -33.51
C GLY A 324 -4.84 34.07 -34.23
N ASN A 325 -4.93 33.28 -35.30
CA ASN A 325 -6.20 33.00 -36.02
C ASN A 325 -6.85 31.73 -35.49
N PHE A 326 -7.98 31.87 -34.78
CA PHE A 326 -8.77 30.73 -34.35
C PHE A 326 -9.58 30.14 -35.53
N VAL A 327 -9.27 28.90 -35.90
CA VAL A 327 -10.07 28.13 -36.82
C VAL A 327 -10.99 27.19 -36.04
N LYS A 328 -12.29 27.39 -36.12
CA LYS A 328 -13.27 26.49 -35.49
C LYS A 328 -13.27 25.15 -36.21
N THR A 329 -12.67 24.13 -35.61
CA THR A 329 -12.74 22.73 -36.05
C THR A 329 -13.72 21.96 -35.17
N VAL A 330 -14.53 21.07 -35.80
CA VAL A 330 -15.42 20.20 -35.04
C VAL A 330 -14.61 19.26 -34.20
N GLN A 331 -14.80 19.32 -32.86
CA GLN A 331 -14.12 18.47 -31.93
C GLN A 331 -14.82 17.11 -31.82
N ARG A 332 -14.07 16.07 -31.46
CA ARG A 332 -14.63 14.76 -31.15
C ARG A 332 -14.55 14.54 -29.62
N LEU A 333 -15.61 13.95 -29.07
CA LEU A 333 -15.68 13.58 -27.66
C LEU A 333 -15.75 12.07 -27.53
N PRO A 334 -14.84 11.44 -26.76
CA PRO A 334 -14.90 10.02 -26.48
C PRO A 334 -16.13 9.67 -25.62
N VAL A 335 -16.86 8.66 -26.05
CA VAL A 335 -18.01 8.08 -25.35
C VAL A 335 -17.67 6.64 -25.03
N LYS A 336 -17.77 6.26 -23.76
CA LYS A 336 -17.57 4.89 -23.32
C LYS A 336 -18.87 4.11 -23.46
N ILE A 337 -18.79 2.96 -24.11
CA ILE A 337 -19.90 2.04 -24.35
C ILE A 337 -19.54 0.70 -23.76
N THR A 338 -20.34 0.23 -22.81
CA THR A 338 -20.20 -1.10 -22.21
C THR A 338 -20.97 -2.13 -23.01
N LEU A 339 -20.42 -3.33 -23.13
CA LEU A 339 -21.09 -4.45 -23.78
C LEU A 339 -22.16 -5.03 -22.85
N THR A 340 -23.33 -5.38 -23.41
CA THR A 340 -24.41 -5.98 -22.61
C THR A 340 -24.16 -7.48 -22.38
N GLU A 341 -24.80 -8.04 -21.34
CA GLU A 341 -24.71 -9.46 -21.01
C GLU A 341 -25.38 -10.37 -22.04
N HIS A 342 -26.19 -9.81 -22.97
CA HIS A 342 -26.89 -10.55 -24.01
C HIS A 342 -25.98 -11.06 -25.14
N ASN A 343 -24.74 -10.54 -25.20
CA ASN A 343 -23.78 -10.92 -26.23
C ASN A 343 -23.25 -12.34 -26.01
N LYS A 344 -23.02 -13.06 -27.08
CA LYS A 344 -22.42 -14.41 -27.02
C LYS A 344 -21.00 -14.33 -26.46
N PRO A 345 -20.69 -15.10 -25.40
CA PRO A 345 -19.36 -15.08 -24.79
C PRO A 345 -18.22 -15.42 -25.75
N GLU A 346 -18.51 -16.24 -26.76
CA GLU A 346 -17.56 -16.65 -27.79
C GLU A 346 -17.10 -15.44 -28.63
N ILE A 347 -18.03 -14.55 -28.99
CA ILE A 347 -17.72 -13.35 -29.76
C ILE A 347 -16.87 -12.38 -28.92
N ILE A 348 -17.28 -12.14 -27.66
CA ILE A 348 -16.53 -11.27 -26.75
C ILE A 348 -15.09 -11.80 -26.53
N ALA A 349 -14.90 -13.13 -26.47
CA ALA A 349 -13.58 -13.73 -26.32
C ALA A 349 -12.68 -13.54 -27.55
N MET A 350 -13.25 -13.35 -28.74
CA MET A 350 -12.48 -13.08 -29.97
C MET A 350 -12.06 -11.61 -30.11
N LEU A 351 -12.73 -10.69 -29.43
CA LEU A 351 -12.41 -9.26 -29.49
C LEU A 351 -10.99 -9.00 -28.97
N ARG A 352 -10.30 -8.07 -29.60
CA ARG A 352 -8.96 -7.64 -29.16
C ARG A 352 -8.93 -6.12 -29.01
N PRO A 353 -8.23 -5.57 -28.00
CA PRO A 353 -8.06 -4.12 -27.91
C PRO A 353 -7.37 -3.57 -29.13
N GLY A 354 -7.86 -2.43 -29.60
CA GLY A 354 -7.39 -1.78 -30.83
C GLY A 354 -8.11 -2.23 -32.12
N MET A 355 -9.06 -3.18 -32.06
CA MET A 355 -9.92 -3.47 -33.23
C MET A 355 -10.86 -2.29 -33.47
N ASN A 356 -10.99 -1.89 -34.73
CA ASN A 356 -11.93 -0.88 -35.15
C ASN A 356 -13.36 -1.44 -35.22
N VAL A 357 -14.30 -0.57 -34.91
CA VAL A 357 -15.73 -0.90 -34.89
C VAL A 357 -16.56 0.27 -35.41
N ASP A 358 -17.64 -0.06 -36.13
CA ASP A 358 -18.72 0.88 -36.40
C ASP A 358 -19.73 0.86 -35.28
N VAL A 359 -20.09 2.03 -34.81
CA VAL A 359 -21.01 2.23 -33.71
C VAL A 359 -22.24 2.99 -34.14
N ASP A 360 -23.42 2.44 -33.85
CA ASP A 360 -24.73 3.04 -34.11
C ASP A 360 -25.54 3.17 -32.81
N VAL A 361 -25.74 4.39 -32.32
CA VAL A 361 -26.48 4.71 -31.10
C VAL A 361 -27.93 4.98 -31.44
N HIS A 362 -28.85 4.25 -30.80
CA HIS A 362 -30.28 4.48 -30.90
C HIS A 362 -30.68 5.65 -29.99
N THR A 363 -31.04 6.80 -30.60
CA THR A 363 -31.29 8.07 -29.89
C THR A 363 -32.71 8.25 -29.39
N LYS A 364 -33.55 7.22 -29.48
CA LYS A 364 -34.93 7.22 -28.94
C LYS A 364 -35.20 6.02 -28.07
#